data_817e1b6a28b7ccfa9f9eda526e04f619
#
_entry.id   817e1b6a28b7ccfa9f9eda526e04f619
#
_cell.length_a   1.000
_cell.length_b   1.000
_cell.length_c   1.000
_cell.angle_alpha   90.00
_cell.angle_beta   90.00
_cell.angle_gamma   90.00
#
_symmetry.space_group_name_H-M   'P 1'
#
loop_
_entity.id
_entity.type
_entity.pdbx_description
1 polymer ?
#
loop_
_entity_poly.entity_id
_entity_poly.type
_entity_poly.pdbx_seq_one_letter_code
_entity_poly.pdbx_strand_id
1 'polypeptide(L)'
;MKISYINFWPQSYDIDFWLSNFCKHIFEENIELVHYSKSPDILFCSCFGPMSNIKKTKAKIKVFFTGENVDRDVYNEYSNEKIMKETFN
;
A
#
# COMPACT_ATOMS: atom_id res chain seq x y z
N MET A 1 -11.54 0.84 11.51
CA MET A 1 -10.88 0.31 10.30
C MET A 1 -9.37 0.38 10.45
N LYS A 2 -8.70 -0.70 10.17
CA LYS A 2 -7.23 -0.78 10.24
C LYS A 2 -6.64 -0.54 8.86
N ILE A 3 -5.71 0.41 8.77
CA ILE A 3 -4.95 0.66 7.55
C ILE A 3 -3.47 0.44 7.79
N SER A 4 -2.74 0.11 6.75
CA SER A 4 -1.30 -0.04 6.81
C SER A 4 -0.65 0.31 5.48
N TYR A 5 0.67 0.38 5.50
CA TYR A 5 1.50 0.70 4.33
C TYR A 5 2.61 -0.31 4.20
N ILE A 6 2.96 -0.67 2.98
CA ILE A 6 4.10 -1.52 2.68
C ILE A 6 4.77 -1.07 1.39
N ASN A 7 6.10 -1.11 1.35
CA ASN A 7 6.88 -0.61 0.20
C ASN A 7 6.52 0.83 -0.15
N PHE A 8 6.17 1.62 0.84
CA PHE A 8 5.65 2.98 0.72
C PHE A 8 6.71 3.98 1.19
N TRP A 9 6.43 5.28 1.03
CA TRP A 9 7.33 6.32 1.52
C TRP A 9 7.51 6.20 3.03
N PRO A 10 8.73 6.48 3.57
CA PRO A 10 8.97 6.34 5.02
C PRO A 10 8.02 7.16 5.88
N GLN A 11 7.55 8.31 5.38
CA GLN A 11 6.63 9.19 6.10
C GLN A 11 5.23 8.61 6.28
N SER A 12 4.91 7.48 5.63
CA SER A 12 3.56 6.91 5.68
C SER A 12 3.09 6.56 7.10
N TYR A 13 4.03 6.29 8.00
CA TYR A 13 3.71 5.98 9.39
C TYR A 13 3.72 7.22 10.31
N ASP A 14 3.91 8.40 9.76
CA ASP A 14 3.75 9.64 10.54
C ASP A 14 2.27 9.92 10.75
N ILE A 15 1.94 10.45 11.94
CA ILE A 15 0.56 10.71 12.34
C ILE A 15 -0.15 11.68 11.39
N ASP A 16 0.60 12.57 10.75
CA ASP A 16 0.06 13.60 9.85
C ASP A 16 0.20 13.24 8.37
N PHE A 17 0.47 11.98 8.06
CA PHE A 17 0.60 11.57 6.66
C PHE A 17 -0.69 11.83 5.90
N TRP A 18 -0.57 12.48 4.74
CA TRP A 18 -1.72 12.99 3.99
C TRP A 18 -2.75 11.91 3.62
N LEU A 19 -2.29 10.72 3.25
CA LEU A 19 -3.20 9.65 2.82
C LEU A 19 -3.99 9.09 4.01
N SER A 20 -3.37 9.00 5.18
CA SER A 20 -4.07 8.60 6.40
C SER A 20 -5.13 9.62 6.79
N ASN A 21 -4.80 10.92 6.69
CA ASN A 21 -5.77 11.98 6.94
C ASN A 21 -6.91 11.97 5.93
N PHE A 22 -6.60 11.69 4.67
CA PHE A 22 -7.61 11.52 3.62
C PHE A 22 -8.57 10.39 3.95
N CYS A 23 -8.04 9.25 4.42
CA CYS A 23 -8.89 8.12 4.84
C CYS A 23 -9.82 8.50 5.99
N LYS A 24 -9.33 9.25 6.96
CA LYS A 24 -10.16 9.73 8.08
C LYS A 24 -11.32 10.61 7.62
N HIS A 25 -11.11 11.38 6.55
CA HIS A 25 -12.17 12.21 5.98
C HIS A 25 -13.23 11.42 5.21
N ILE A 26 -12.81 10.39 4.51
CA ILE A 26 -13.69 9.61 3.63
C ILE A 26 -14.51 8.59 4.40
N PHE A 27 -13.86 7.87 5.32
CA PHE A 27 -14.50 6.83 6.08
C PHE A 27 -15.05 7.41 7.38
N GLU A 28 -16.33 7.24 7.62
CA GLU A 28 -17.01 7.76 8.80
C GLU A 28 -16.78 6.89 10.03
N GLU A 29 -15.64 6.23 10.11
CA GLU A 29 -15.26 5.40 11.24
C GLU A 29 -13.82 5.68 11.67
N ASN A 30 -13.46 5.27 12.88
CA ASN A 30 -12.12 5.45 13.39
C ASN A 30 -11.10 4.70 12.52
N ILE A 31 -10.05 5.39 12.12
CA ILE A 31 -8.95 4.81 11.37
C ILE A 31 -7.80 4.55 12.33
N GLU A 32 -7.35 3.31 12.37
CA GLU A 32 -6.21 2.87 13.16
C GLU A 32 -5.07 2.50 12.22
N LEU A 33 -3.93 3.17 12.37
CA LEU A 33 -2.73 2.85 11.62
C LEU A 33 -2.00 1.72 12.33
N VAL A 34 -1.85 0.59 11.65
CA VAL A 34 -1.22 -0.61 12.22
C VAL A 34 -0.06 -1.05 11.35
N HIS A 35 0.82 -1.87 11.90
CA HIS A 35 1.88 -2.51 11.11
C HIS A 35 1.24 -3.49 10.12
N TYR A 36 1.85 -3.65 8.95
CA TYR A 36 1.28 -4.51 7.89
C TYR A 36 1.13 -5.97 8.33
N SER A 37 1.88 -6.44 9.32
CA SER A 37 1.75 -7.81 9.86
C SER A 37 0.46 -8.05 10.64
N LYS A 38 -0.31 -7.00 10.90
CA LYS A 38 -1.54 -7.08 11.70
C LYS A 38 -2.81 -7.28 10.88
N SER A 39 -2.68 -7.82 9.68
CA SER A 39 -3.81 -8.10 8.78
C SER A 39 -4.74 -6.90 8.63
N PRO A 40 -4.27 -5.78 8.06
CA PRO A 40 -5.08 -4.57 7.93
C PRO A 40 -6.28 -4.77 7.02
N ASP A 41 -7.28 -3.92 7.17
CA ASP A 41 -8.42 -3.90 6.26
C ASP A 41 -7.99 -3.37 4.89
N ILE A 42 -7.21 -2.29 4.88
CA ILE A 42 -6.66 -1.71 3.66
C ILE A 42 -5.14 -1.63 3.78
N LEU A 43 -4.45 -2.20 2.80
CA LEU A 43 -3.00 -2.10 2.68
C LEU A 43 -2.67 -1.23 1.47
N PHE A 44 -2.06 -0.09 1.73
CA PHE A 44 -1.54 0.78 0.67
C PHE A 44 -0.13 0.35 0.32
N CYS A 45 0.10 0.08 -0.95
CA CYS A 45 1.34 -0.48 -1.46
C CYS A 45 1.95 0.45 -2.49
N SER A 46 3.27 0.47 -2.56
CA SER A 46 3.99 1.21 -3.59
C SER A 46 5.20 0.43 -4.07
N CYS A 47 6.04 1.08 -4.87
CA CYS A 47 7.14 0.42 -5.57
C CYS A 47 8.48 0.48 -4.84
N PHE A 48 8.52 0.87 -3.58
CA PHE A 48 9.78 1.06 -2.84
C PHE A 48 10.27 -0.19 -2.12
N GLY A 49 9.92 -1.36 -2.62
CA GLY A 49 10.38 -2.63 -2.12
C GLY A 49 9.95 -3.77 -3.04
N PRO A 50 10.34 -5.01 -2.75
CA PRO A 50 10.00 -6.14 -3.61
C PRO A 50 8.51 -6.47 -3.55
N MET A 51 7.96 -6.86 -4.69
CA MET A 51 6.56 -7.28 -4.82
C MET A 51 6.23 -8.45 -3.88
N SER A 52 7.22 -9.31 -3.61
CA SER A 52 7.02 -10.45 -2.71
C SER A 52 6.55 -10.03 -1.32
N ASN A 53 6.94 -8.84 -0.83
CA ASN A 53 6.47 -8.33 0.45
C ASN A 53 4.96 -8.10 0.42
N ILE A 54 4.46 -7.57 -0.68
CA ILE A 54 3.03 -7.30 -0.87
C ILE A 54 2.25 -8.62 -0.95
N LYS A 55 2.76 -9.57 -1.71
CA LYS A 55 2.10 -10.87 -1.89
C LYS A 55 1.98 -11.66 -0.59
N LYS A 56 2.98 -11.55 0.29
CA LYS A 56 3.00 -12.24 1.58
C LYS A 56 2.06 -11.64 2.61
N THR A 57 1.74 -10.36 2.47
CA THR A 57 0.98 -9.64 3.48
C THR A 57 -0.51 -9.91 3.31
N LYS A 58 -1.18 -10.20 4.41
CA LYS A 58 -2.62 -10.44 4.42
C LYS A 58 -3.35 -9.13 4.65
N ALA A 59 -4.28 -8.82 3.76
CA ALA A 59 -5.14 -7.65 3.88
C ALA A 59 -6.44 -7.94 3.12
N LYS A 60 -7.53 -7.31 3.54
CA LYS A 60 -8.80 -7.46 2.82
C LYS A 60 -8.74 -6.78 1.47
N ILE A 61 -8.13 -5.60 1.42
CA ILE A 61 -7.99 -4.82 0.19
C ILE A 61 -6.55 -4.36 0.10
N LYS A 62 -5.94 -4.54 -1.07
CA LYS A 62 -4.61 -4.02 -1.39
C LYS A 62 -4.75 -2.97 -2.48
N VAL A 63 -4.23 -1.78 -2.22
CA VAL A 63 -4.29 -0.65 -3.16
C VAL A 63 -2.87 -0.25 -3.54
N PHE A 64 -2.58 -0.23 -4.82
CA PHE A 64 -1.30 0.25 -5.31
C PHE A 64 -1.39 1.73 -5.65
N PHE A 65 -0.47 2.51 -5.12
CA PHE A 65 -0.35 3.93 -5.39
C PHE A 65 1.11 4.32 -5.57
N THR A 66 1.42 5.05 -6.63
CA THR A 66 2.75 5.62 -6.79
C THR A 66 2.67 6.93 -7.57
N GLY A 67 3.48 7.91 -7.17
CA GLY A 67 3.72 9.13 -7.92
C GLY A 67 5.00 9.06 -8.74
N GLU A 68 5.68 7.93 -8.69
CA GLU A 68 6.96 7.74 -9.37
C GLU A 68 6.76 7.16 -10.78
N ASN A 69 7.67 7.51 -11.69
CA ASN A 69 7.79 6.80 -12.95
C ASN A 69 8.37 5.42 -12.67
N VAL A 70 7.59 4.38 -12.94
CA VAL A 70 8.06 3.01 -12.73
C VAL A 70 8.93 2.61 -13.92
N ASP A 71 10.25 2.55 -13.71
CA ASP A 71 11.21 2.15 -14.72
C ASP A 71 11.17 0.64 -14.89
N ARG A 72 10.99 0.19 -16.15
CA ARG A 72 10.89 -1.23 -16.47
C ARG A 72 12.15 -2.01 -16.08
N ASP A 73 13.31 -1.39 -16.19
CA ASP A 73 14.59 -2.07 -15.90
C ASP A 73 14.84 -2.21 -14.40
N VAL A 74 14.29 -1.30 -13.60
CA VAL A 74 14.45 -1.28 -12.15
C VAL A 74 13.25 -1.90 -11.43
N TYR A 75 12.05 -1.62 -11.92
CA TYR A 75 10.79 -2.04 -11.28
C TYR A 75 9.92 -2.86 -12.22
N ASN A 76 10.50 -3.82 -12.93
CA ASN A 76 9.80 -4.57 -13.97
C ASN A 76 8.53 -5.28 -13.47
N GLU A 77 8.50 -5.71 -12.21
CA GLU A 77 7.30 -6.34 -11.64
C GLU A 77 6.14 -5.34 -11.58
N TYR A 78 6.42 -4.08 -11.23
CA TYR A 78 5.40 -3.05 -11.10
C TYR A 78 4.95 -2.48 -12.44
N SER A 79 5.70 -2.72 -13.50
CA SER A 79 5.31 -2.35 -14.87
C SER A 79 4.69 -3.52 -15.63
N ASN A 80 4.60 -4.69 -15.02
CA ASN A 80 4.02 -5.88 -15.64
C ASN A 80 2.53 -5.96 -15.33
N GLU A 81 1.70 -5.75 -16.33
CA GLU A 81 0.25 -5.69 -16.18
C GLU A 81 -0.33 -7.00 -15.61
N LYS A 82 0.16 -8.14 -16.06
CA LYS A 82 -0.32 -9.43 -15.59
C LYS A 82 -0.04 -9.64 -14.11
N ILE A 83 1.20 -9.35 -13.69
CA ILE A 83 1.59 -9.48 -12.29
C ILE A 83 0.77 -8.51 -11.41
N MET A 84 0.58 -7.29 -11.88
CA MET A 84 -0.19 -6.29 -11.14
C MET A 84 -1.64 -6.71 -10.97
N LYS A 85 -2.27 -7.22 -12.02
CA LYS A 85 -3.65 -7.73 -11.95
C LYS A 85 -3.78 -8.90 -10.98
N GLU A 86 -2.84 -9.82 -10.99
CA GLU A 86 -2.84 -10.97 -10.09
C GLU A 86 -2.66 -10.57 -8.63
N THR A 87 -1.93 -9.48 -8.38
CA THR A 87 -1.61 -9.05 -7.02
C THR A 87 -2.68 -8.13 -6.42
N PHE A 88 -3.27 -7.25 -7.22
CA PHE A 88 -4.16 -6.19 -6.72
C PHE A 88 -5.61 -6.33 -7.17
N ASN A 89 -5.96 -7.41 -7.73
CA ASN A 89 -7.32 -7.56 -8.26
C ASN A 89 -8.34 -8.05 -7.25
#